data_b34cae28d6077965e166bb34aa2c74ad
#
_entry.id   b34cae28d6077965e166bb34aa2c74ad
#
_cell.length_a   1.000
_cell.length_b   1.000
_cell.length_c   1.000
_cell.angle_alpha   90.00
_cell.angle_beta   90.00
_cell.angle_gamma   90.00
#
_symmetry.space_group_name_H-M   'P 1'
#
loop_
_entity.id
_entity.type
_entity.pdbx_description
1 polymer ?
#
loop_
_entity_poly.entity_id
_entity_poly.type
_entity_poly.pdbx_seq_one_letter_code
_entity_poly.pdbx_strand_id
1 'polypeptide(L)'
;MQPPRDETLRTLLEDLYPDNSSGDLQELSSQLLQILGPASVHADPAVVNHCWNGDDVVLITYADSVVDDAKPGLQGLRSFVNRHLQVFAPVIHVLPFLESTSDGGFAVSSHEQLESRHGDWSDLAALAEGRRLMADLVLNHVSASHPWVRQFLRDEEPGRLCVLEAAPDPCWDDVVRPRSSALFTHLQSSVGQRQVWTTFGPDQVDLDWRCPEVLLGFTRLLKQKLAHGVRWIRLDAVGFLWKEPNTSCIHRPQVHRLVEVLRHLLTYACAGGGVVVTETNVPEEENLSYLRSGREAHLAYNFPLPPLLMEAAMSGSADLLNRWLSRWPQLPNSTALLNFTACHDGVGLRPLEGLMPQRRLLNLLIACEHRGGLVSHRRLADGEDVPYEINISWWSAMADAGVDPAHLQRQRFLLTEMLKLVLPGIPAFYLPALLASPNDLARFRLSGHRRDLNRPQFKAAALERRLDDPDSDATAVLMALRHALTLRAELPALHPDSVLDVLSVDRVDRVVLRCSHQGH
;
A
#
# COMPACT_ATOMS: atom_id res chain seq x y z
N MET A 1 0.76 -29.53 -19.40
CA MET A 1 0.07 -30.02 -18.20
C MET A 1 0.67 -29.24 -17.05
N GLN A 2 -0.11 -28.38 -16.37
CA GLN A 2 0.38 -27.72 -15.14
C GLN A 2 0.58 -28.82 -14.08
N PRO A 3 1.67 -28.80 -13.30
CA PRO A 3 1.86 -29.74 -12.21
C PRO A 3 0.69 -29.64 -11.21
N PRO A 4 0.39 -30.70 -10.44
CA PRO A 4 -0.60 -30.63 -9.37
C PRO A 4 -0.31 -29.43 -8.47
N ARG A 5 -1.34 -28.70 -8.02
CA ARG A 5 -1.20 -27.46 -7.24
C ARG A 5 -0.36 -27.67 -5.96
N ASP A 6 -0.43 -28.85 -5.37
CA ASP A 6 0.36 -29.25 -4.21
C ASP A 6 1.86 -29.40 -4.54
N GLU A 7 2.21 -29.94 -5.72
CA GLU A 7 3.60 -30.09 -6.16
C GLU A 7 4.27 -28.71 -6.40
N THR A 8 3.53 -27.76 -6.98
CA THR A 8 4.03 -26.38 -7.16
C THR A 8 4.30 -25.72 -5.81
N LEU A 9 3.36 -25.81 -4.86
CA LEU A 9 3.53 -25.22 -3.53
C LEU A 9 4.72 -25.84 -2.80
N ARG A 10 4.86 -27.18 -2.86
CA ARG A 10 5.99 -27.87 -2.25
C ARG A 10 7.34 -27.40 -2.80
N THR A 11 7.48 -27.27 -4.12
CA THR A 11 8.71 -26.74 -4.74
C THR A 11 9.03 -25.31 -4.26
N LEU A 12 8.02 -24.45 -4.13
CA LEU A 12 8.21 -23.09 -3.60
C LEU A 12 8.66 -23.10 -2.13
N LEU A 13 8.15 -24.04 -1.33
CA LEU A 13 8.53 -24.21 0.08
C LEU A 13 9.95 -24.81 0.23
N GLU A 14 10.35 -25.74 -0.65
CA GLU A 14 11.73 -26.27 -0.71
C GLU A 14 12.76 -25.15 -0.96
N ASP A 15 12.44 -24.21 -1.84
CA ASP A 15 13.30 -23.05 -2.10
C ASP A 15 13.30 -22.03 -0.94
N LEU A 16 12.19 -21.93 -0.20
CA LEU A 16 12.06 -20.97 0.91
C LEU A 16 12.70 -21.51 2.20
N TYR A 17 12.57 -22.81 2.46
CA TYR A 17 13.03 -23.49 3.69
C TYR A 17 13.97 -24.66 3.36
N PRO A 18 15.15 -24.41 2.78
CA PRO A 18 16.04 -25.48 2.27
C PRO A 18 16.59 -26.41 3.35
N ASP A 19 16.60 -25.96 4.61
CA ASP A 19 17.10 -26.75 5.74
C ASP A 19 16.06 -27.73 6.32
N ASN A 20 14.80 -27.64 5.89
CA ASN A 20 13.73 -28.52 6.34
C ASN A 20 13.70 -29.82 5.55
N SER A 21 13.32 -30.93 6.18
CA SER A 21 13.19 -32.19 5.47
C SER A 21 12.02 -32.18 4.46
N SER A 22 12.11 -32.98 3.41
CA SER A 22 11.00 -33.12 2.44
C SER A 22 9.69 -33.57 3.10
N GLY A 23 9.75 -34.35 4.21
CA GLY A 23 8.58 -34.74 4.99
C GLY A 23 7.93 -33.58 5.71
N ASP A 24 8.73 -32.70 6.35
CA ASP A 24 8.24 -31.50 7.03
C ASP A 24 7.60 -30.52 6.04
N LEU A 25 8.20 -30.35 4.86
CA LEU A 25 7.67 -29.48 3.81
C LEU A 25 6.38 -30.02 3.17
N GLN A 26 6.25 -31.34 3.04
CA GLN A 26 5.00 -31.97 2.61
C GLN A 26 3.88 -31.75 3.65
N GLU A 27 4.20 -31.90 4.93
CA GLU A 27 3.27 -31.64 6.03
C GLU A 27 2.86 -30.15 6.04
N LEU A 28 3.81 -29.22 5.92
CA LEU A 28 3.55 -27.78 5.84
C LEU A 28 2.64 -27.43 4.65
N SER A 29 2.93 -27.97 3.45
CA SER A 29 2.09 -27.78 2.26
C SER A 29 0.66 -28.24 2.53
N SER A 30 0.50 -29.43 3.10
CA SER A 30 -0.81 -29.99 3.43
C SER A 30 -1.58 -29.14 4.43
N GLN A 31 -0.91 -28.65 5.48
CA GLN A 31 -1.51 -27.76 6.49
C GLN A 31 -1.96 -26.43 5.89
N LEU A 32 -1.14 -25.79 5.03
CA LEU A 32 -1.49 -24.54 4.36
C LEU A 32 -2.77 -24.70 3.52
N LEU A 33 -2.84 -25.75 2.70
CA LEU A 33 -4.02 -26.04 1.86
C LEU A 33 -5.24 -26.43 2.72
N GLN A 34 -5.05 -27.16 3.81
CA GLN A 34 -6.13 -27.50 4.75
C GLN A 34 -6.69 -26.24 5.44
N ILE A 35 -5.84 -25.30 5.85
CA ILE A 35 -6.28 -24.02 6.41
C ILE A 35 -7.18 -23.30 5.42
N LEU A 36 -6.77 -23.16 4.16
CA LEU A 36 -7.56 -22.47 3.14
C LEU A 36 -8.87 -23.20 2.81
N GLY A 37 -8.86 -24.52 2.88
CA GLY A 37 -10.00 -25.36 2.50
C GLY A 37 -10.15 -25.51 0.97
N PRO A 38 -11.25 -26.08 0.48
CA PRO A 38 -11.44 -26.33 -0.94
C PRO A 38 -11.53 -25.04 -1.76
N ALA A 39 -10.87 -25.02 -2.91
CA ALA A 39 -10.70 -23.85 -3.80
C ALA A 39 -12.01 -23.20 -4.32
N SER A 40 -13.15 -23.88 -4.21
CA SER A 40 -14.43 -23.41 -4.78
C SER A 40 -15.20 -22.44 -3.87
N VAL A 41 -14.77 -22.24 -2.62
CA VAL A 41 -15.55 -21.49 -1.61
C VAL A 41 -15.58 -19.97 -1.88
N HIS A 42 -14.59 -19.46 -2.62
CA HIS A 42 -14.40 -18.01 -2.82
C HIS A 42 -14.26 -17.61 -4.29
N ALA A 43 -14.60 -18.51 -5.23
CA ALA A 43 -14.53 -18.21 -6.66
C ALA A 43 -15.58 -17.16 -7.04
N ASP A 44 -15.14 -16.06 -7.65
CA ASP A 44 -16.01 -15.17 -8.41
C ASP A 44 -16.06 -15.68 -9.86
N PRO A 45 -17.22 -16.18 -10.33
CA PRO A 45 -17.33 -16.74 -11.69
C PRO A 45 -17.03 -15.74 -12.81
N ALA A 46 -17.15 -14.43 -12.52
CA ALA A 46 -16.91 -13.37 -13.51
C ALA A 46 -15.43 -13.05 -13.74
N VAL A 47 -14.52 -13.52 -12.86
CA VAL A 47 -13.11 -13.09 -12.80
C VAL A 47 -12.12 -14.18 -13.24
N VAL A 48 -12.60 -15.34 -13.74
CA VAL A 48 -11.75 -16.53 -14.00
C VAL A 48 -10.64 -16.30 -15.04
N ASN A 49 -10.67 -15.22 -15.82
CA ASN A 49 -9.66 -14.99 -16.87
C ASN A 49 -8.95 -13.62 -16.84
N HIS A 50 -9.40 -12.64 -16.04
CA HIS A 50 -8.74 -11.33 -15.93
C HIS A 50 -8.73 -10.85 -14.49
N CYS A 51 -7.55 -10.45 -13.99
CA CYS A 51 -7.41 -9.90 -12.62
C CYS A 51 -8.10 -8.54 -12.47
N TRP A 52 -8.28 -7.81 -13.58
CA TRP A 52 -8.92 -6.48 -13.68
C TRP A 52 -9.53 -6.24 -15.06
N ASN A 53 -10.29 -5.14 -15.16
CA ASN A 53 -10.87 -4.63 -16.40
C ASN A 53 -10.72 -3.09 -16.47
N GLY A 54 -11.24 -2.48 -17.54
CA GLY A 54 -11.16 -1.04 -17.77
C GLY A 54 -11.83 -0.16 -16.72
N ASP A 55 -12.80 -0.70 -15.99
CA ASP A 55 -13.57 0.03 -14.96
C ASP A 55 -12.90 -0.01 -13.58
N ASP A 56 -11.85 -0.81 -13.43
CA ASP A 56 -11.22 -0.97 -12.13
C ASP A 56 -10.50 0.28 -11.65
N VAL A 57 -10.91 0.68 -10.44
CA VAL A 57 -10.41 1.81 -9.67
C VAL A 57 -10.34 1.39 -8.20
N VAL A 58 -9.29 1.80 -7.50
CA VAL A 58 -9.13 1.53 -6.07
C VAL A 58 -9.44 2.78 -5.26
N LEU A 59 -10.40 2.69 -4.35
CA LEU A 59 -10.63 3.70 -3.32
C LEU A 59 -9.87 3.32 -2.05
N ILE A 60 -8.85 4.08 -1.69
CA ILE A 60 -8.05 3.90 -0.47
C ILE A 60 -8.69 4.71 0.67
N THR A 61 -9.01 4.07 1.79
CA THR A 61 -9.65 4.74 2.94
C THR A 61 -9.44 3.97 4.24
N TYR A 62 -9.48 4.67 5.37
CA TYR A 62 -9.66 4.03 6.67
C TYR A 62 -11.13 3.69 6.91
N ALA A 63 -11.39 2.70 7.74
CA ALA A 63 -12.75 2.32 8.15
C ALA A 63 -13.50 3.48 8.84
N ASP A 64 -12.76 4.33 9.57
CA ASP A 64 -13.25 5.49 10.31
C ASP A 64 -12.96 6.84 9.64
N SER A 65 -12.70 6.86 8.33
CA SER A 65 -12.55 8.11 7.58
C SER A 65 -13.82 8.96 7.61
N VAL A 66 -14.99 8.30 7.62
CA VAL A 66 -16.31 8.97 7.76
C VAL A 66 -16.93 8.55 9.08
N VAL A 67 -17.00 9.49 10.02
CA VAL A 67 -17.50 9.27 11.38
C VAL A 67 -18.97 9.65 11.47
N ASP A 68 -19.81 8.66 11.70
CA ASP A 68 -21.21 8.80 12.09
C ASP A 68 -21.33 8.40 13.58
N ASP A 69 -21.68 9.34 14.45
CA ASP A 69 -21.72 9.07 15.89
C ASP A 69 -22.75 7.98 16.30
N ALA A 70 -23.63 7.59 15.39
CA ALA A 70 -24.64 6.54 15.61
C ALA A 70 -24.23 5.16 15.05
N LYS A 71 -23.08 5.06 14.35
CA LYS A 71 -22.68 3.84 13.63
C LYS A 71 -21.21 3.53 13.81
N PRO A 72 -20.82 2.24 13.81
CA PRO A 72 -19.42 1.85 13.65
C PRO A 72 -18.82 2.38 12.33
N GLY A 73 -17.50 2.50 12.28
CA GLY A 73 -16.79 3.10 11.15
C GLY A 73 -17.12 2.47 9.80
N LEU A 74 -17.10 1.13 9.68
CA LEU A 74 -17.41 0.41 8.44
C LEU A 74 -18.84 0.65 7.96
N GLN A 75 -19.81 0.75 8.87
CA GLN A 75 -21.20 1.05 8.51
C GLN A 75 -21.36 2.50 8.03
N GLY A 76 -20.67 3.46 8.68
CA GLY A 76 -20.62 4.85 8.26
C GLY A 76 -19.99 4.99 6.87
N LEU A 77 -18.85 4.34 6.67
CA LEU A 77 -18.14 4.29 5.38
C LEU A 77 -19.01 3.67 4.29
N ARG A 78 -19.65 2.50 4.54
CA ARG A 78 -20.56 1.85 3.59
C ARG A 78 -21.69 2.77 3.16
N SER A 79 -22.31 3.45 4.11
CA SER A 79 -23.41 4.40 3.83
C SER A 79 -22.94 5.52 2.92
N PHE A 80 -21.78 6.10 3.20
CA PHE A 80 -21.19 7.19 2.44
C PHE A 80 -20.78 6.77 1.03
N VAL A 81 -20.07 5.63 0.90
CA VAL A 81 -19.64 5.08 -0.39
C VAL A 81 -20.82 4.78 -1.29
N ASN A 82 -21.86 4.13 -0.75
CA ASN A 82 -23.06 3.79 -1.52
C ASN A 82 -23.80 5.02 -2.02
N ARG A 83 -23.74 6.13 -1.30
CA ARG A 83 -24.43 7.38 -1.68
C ARG A 83 -23.64 8.22 -2.66
N HIS A 84 -22.32 8.35 -2.45
CA HIS A 84 -21.52 9.37 -3.14
C HIS A 84 -20.40 8.80 -4.02
N LEU A 85 -19.91 7.57 -3.78
CA LEU A 85 -18.65 7.11 -4.34
C LEU A 85 -18.72 5.81 -5.18
N GLN A 86 -19.91 5.41 -5.64
CA GLN A 86 -20.08 4.13 -6.37
C GLN A 86 -19.10 3.96 -7.53
N VAL A 87 -18.89 5.00 -8.34
CA VAL A 87 -17.97 4.98 -9.50
C VAL A 87 -16.50 4.88 -9.08
N PHE A 88 -16.15 5.36 -7.87
CA PHE A 88 -14.77 5.33 -7.35
C PHE A 88 -14.45 4.04 -6.60
N ALA A 89 -15.40 3.17 -6.39
CA ALA A 89 -15.30 2.07 -5.46
C ALA A 89 -15.62 0.68 -6.02
N PRO A 90 -15.22 0.32 -7.26
CA PRO A 90 -15.23 -1.07 -7.71
C PRO A 90 -14.34 -1.95 -6.82
N VAL A 91 -13.22 -1.38 -6.34
CA VAL A 91 -12.34 -1.97 -5.33
C VAL A 91 -12.16 -0.98 -4.19
N ILE A 92 -12.43 -1.37 -2.95
CA ILE A 92 -12.15 -0.54 -1.77
C ILE A 92 -10.97 -1.14 -1.02
N HIS A 93 -9.88 -0.38 -0.91
CA HIS A 93 -8.79 -0.66 0.01
C HIS A 93 -9.15 -0.11 1.38
N VAL A 94 -9.58 -0.98 2.27
CA VAL A 94 -9.75 -0.65 3.69
C VAL A 94 -8.40 -0.83 4.37
N LEU A 95 -7.78 0.29 4.74
CA LEU A 95 -6.52 0.35 5.48
C LEU A 95 -6.64 -0.40 6.81
N PRO A 96 -5.55 -0.77 7.48
CA PRO A 96 -5.58 -1.72 8.60
C PRO A 96 -6.72 -1.44 9.59
N PHE A 97 -7.58 -2.42 9.74
CA PHE A 97 -8.81 -2.33 10.53
C PHE A 97 -8.84 -3.29 11.72
N LEU A 98 -7.79 -4.10 11.89
CA LEU A 98 -7.61 -4.98 13.05
C LEU A 98 -7.20 -4.17 14.29
N GLU A 99 -7.37 -4.76 15.48
CA GLU A 99 -6.85 -4.16 16.71
C GLU A 99 -5.35 -3.86 16.60
N SER A 100 -4.97 -2.66 17.03
CA SER A 100 -3.62 -2.15 16.89
C SER A 100 -3.28 -1.16 17.99
N THR A 101 -2.01 -0.93 18.22
CA THR A 101 -1.52 -0.04 19.28
C THR A 101 -1.00 1.28 18.74
N SER A 102 -0.55 1.33 17.49
CA SER A 102 0.07 2.52 16.91
C SER A 102 0.09 2.51 15.38
N ASP A 103 0.69 3.56 14.80
CA ASP A 103 0.92 3.77 13.36
C ASP A 103 -0.33 3.64 12.49
N GLY A 104 -1.50 4.09 12.99
CA GLY A 104 -2.73 4.08 12.20
C GLY A 104 -3.19 2.68 11.77
N GLY A 105 -3.00 1.68 12.63
CA GLY A 105 -3.41 0.31 12.39
C GLY A 105 -2.27 -0.65 12.00
N PHE A 106 -1.06 -0.13 11.71
CA PHE A 106 0.05 -0.98 11.24
C PHE A 106 0.83 -1.67 12.37
N ALA A 107 0.67 -1.30 13.64
CA ALA A 107 1.16 -2.09 14.78
C ALA A 107 0.04 -3.02 15.29
N VAL A 108 -0.20 -4.13 14.56
CA VAL A 108 -1.31 -5.06 14.82
C VAL A 108 -1.11 -5.79 16.15
N SER A 109 -2.08 -5.68 17.06
CA SER A 109 -2.08 -6.35 18.36
C SER A 109 -2.93 -7.63 18.40
N SER A 110 -3.83 -7.81 17.42
CA SER A 110 -4.63 -9.03 17.24
C SER A 110 -4.87 -9.32 15.77
N HIS A 111 -4.63 -10.57 15.35
CA HIS A 111 -5.00 -11.03 14.01
C HIS A 111 -6.46 -11.48 13.90
N GLU A 112 -7.19 -11.56 15.02
CA GLU A 112 -8.53 -12.14 15.08
C GLU A 112 -9.63 -11.07 15.16
N GLN A 113 -9.35 -9.95 15.83
CA GLN A 113 -10.34 -8.96 16.20
C GLN A 113 -10.16 -7.67 15.40
N LEU A 114 -11.29 -7.10 14.97
CA LEU A 114 -11.32 -5.73 14.46
C LEU A 114 -11.23 -4.74 15.62
N GLU A 115 -10.68 -3.57 15.34
CA GLU A 115 -10.80 -2.42 16.23
C GLU A 115 -12.30 -2.14 16.50
N SER A 116 -12.70 -2.17 17.76
CA SER A 116 -14.12 -2.16 18.16
C SER A 116 -14.94 -0.97 17.60
N ARG A 117 -14.29 0.19 17.45
CA ARG A 117 -14.89 1.39 16.83
C ARG A 117 -15.17 1.23 15.33
N HIS A 118 -14.53 0.28 14.66
CA HIS A 118 -14.71 0.02 13.23
C HIS A 118 -15.95 -0.86 12.95
N GLY A 119 -16.39 -1.65 13.92
CA GLY A 119 -17.45 -2.65 13.79
C GLY A 119 -16.89 -4.07 13.85
N ASP A 120 -17.49 -4.99 13.13
CA ASP A 120 -17.13 -6.39 13.12
C ASP A 120 -16.91 -6.98 11.71
N TRP A 121 -16.61 -8.27 11.64
CA TRP A 121 -16.39 -8.97 10.37
C TRP A 121 -17.64 -8.99 9.48
N SER A 122 -18.85 -8.92 10.03
CA SER A 122 -20.08 -8.85 9.24
C SER A 122 -20.26 -7.48 8.58
N ASP A 123 -19.79 -6.41 9.22
CA ASP A 123 -19.77 -5.06 8.63
C ASP A 123 -18.80 -4.97 7.45
N LEU A 124 -17.63 -5.65 7.57
CA LEU A 124 -16.68 -5.76 6.47
C LEU A 124 -17.28 -6.55 5.29
N ALA A 125 -17.94 -7.69 5.56
CA ALA A 125 -18.62 -8.47 4.54
C ALA A 125 -19.73 -7.69 3.86
N ALA A 126 -20.51 -6.91 4.63
CA ALA A 126 -21.54 -6.03 4.09
C ALA A 126 -20.97 -4.91 3.20
N LEU A 127 -19.78 -4.39 3.52
CA LEU A 127 -19.07 -3.44 2.65
C LEU A 127 -18.66 -4.08 1.32
N ALA A 128 -18.37 -5.39 1.29
CA ALA A 128 -17.98 -6.13 0.09
C ALA A 128 -19.14 -6.39 -0.89
N GLU A 129 -20.41 -6.16 -0.49
CA GLU A 129 -21.56 -6.41 -1.36
C GLU A 129 -21.50 -5.57 -2.64
N GLY A 130 -21.44 -6.26 -3.81
CA GLY A 130 -21.39 -5.64 -5.13
C GLY A 130 -20.05 -5.01 -5.51
N ARG A 131 -18.94 -5.32 -4.77
CA ARG A 131 -17.60 -4.80 -5.01
C ARG A 131 -16.53 -5.71 -4.45
N ARG A 132 -15.28 -5.46 -4.78
CA ARG A 132 -14.14 -6.18 -4.22
C ARG A 132 -13.51 -5.37 -3.08
N LEU A 133 -13.03 -6.05 -2.06
CA LEU A 133 -12.23 -5.43 -1.01
C LEU A 133 -10.75 -5.74 -1.21
N MET A 134 -9.93 -4.75 -0.93
CA MET A 134 -8.48 -4.86 -0.74
C MET A 134 -8.17 -4.63 0.74
N ALA A 135 -7.28 -5.42 1.31
CA ALA A 135 -6.84 -5.29 2.69
C ALA A 135 -5.35 -5.57 2.82
N ASP A 136 -4.73 -5.00 3.85
CA ASP A 136 -3.32 -5.19 4.17
C ASP A 136 -3.08 -6.54 4.84
N LEU A 137 -1.96 -7.18 4.50
CA LEU A 137 -1.23 -8.09 5.35
C LEU A 137 0.03 -7.36 5.82
N VAL A 138 0.05 -6.98 7.10
CA VAL A 138 1.22 -6.38 7.74
C VAL A 138 2.16 -7.50 8.12
N LEU A 139 3.02 -7.89 7.17
CA LEU A 139 3.79 -9.13 7.23
C LEU A 139 5.08 -9.00 8.04
N ASN A 140 5.71 -7.82 8.03
CA ASN A 140 7.05 -7.66 8.59
C ASN A 140 7.06 -7.68 10.12
N HIS A 141 6.01 -7.17 10.76
CA HIS A 141 6.01 -6.93 12.20
C HIS A 141 4.61 -7.03 12.80
N VAL A 142 4.58 -7.12 14.11
CA VAL A 142 3.37 -7.02 14.94
C VAL A 142 3.60 -6.06 16.09
N SER A 143 2.54 -5.62 16.77
CA SER A 143 2.66 -4.80 17.99
C SER A 143 3.45 -5.52 19.08
N ALA A 144 4.18 -4.77 19.90
CA ALA A 144 4.80 -5.28 21.10
C ALA A 144 3.81 -5.95 22.09
N SER A 145 2.50 -5.67 21.94
CA SER A 145 1.43 -6.31 22.73
C SER A 145 0.75 -7.49 22.02
N HIS A 146 1.22 -7.92 20.84
CA HIS A 146 0.67 -9.07 20.13
C HIS A 146 0.84 -10.38 20.92
N PRO A 147 -0.08 -11.37 20.80
CA PRO A 147 0.04 -12.66 21.49
C PRO A 147 1.39 -13.36 21.27
N TRP A 148 1.94 -13.35 20.06
CA TRP A 148 3.26 -13.94 19.80
C TRP A 148 4.40 -13.25 20.57
N VAL A 149 4.37 -11.91 20.71
CA VAL A 149 5.37 -11.18 21.51
C VAL A 149 5.19 -11.50 23.01
N ARG A 150 3.95 -11.59 23.50
CA ARG A 150 3.68 -11.99 24.89
C ARG A 150 4.16 -13.40 25.19
N GLN A 151 3.97 -14.36 24.26
CA GLN A 151 4.50 -15.72 24.38
C GLN A 151 6.02 -15.73 24.35
N PHE A 152 6.64 -14.97 23.41
CA PHE A 152 8.09 -14.79 23.35
C PHE A 152 8.67 -14.31 24.70
N LEU A 153 8.05 -13.30 25.32
CA LEU A 153 8.48 -12.76 26.62
C LEU A 153 8.31 -13.75 27.79
N ARG A 154 7.49 -14.81 27.62
CA ARG A 154 7.30 -15.90 28.59
C ARG A 154 8.05 -17.18 28.23
N ASP A 155 8.83 -17.14 27.12
CA ASP A 155 9.52 -18.29 26.55
C ASP A 155 8.58 -19.43 26.14
N GLU A 156 7.38 -19.08 25.67
CA GLU A 156 6.32 -19.98 25.22
C GLU A 156 6.26 -20.06 23.67
N GLU A 157 5.94 -21.24 23.13
CA GLU A 157 5.68 -21.44 21.71
C GLU A 157 4.20 -21.10 21.37
N PRO A 158 3.90 -20.72 20.11
CA PRO A 158 4.83 -20.52 18.99
C PRO A 158 5.58 -19.17 19.02
N GLY A 159 5.20 -18.23 19.88
CA GLY A 159 5.75 -16.88 19.89
C GLY A 159 7.27 -16.84 20.07
N ARG A 160 7.82 -17.77 20.88
CA ARG A 160 9.28 -17.90 21.07
C ARG A 160 10.03 -18.08 19.75
N LEU A 161 9.42 -18.72 18.76
CA LEU A 161 9.99 -19.00 17.45
C LEU A 161 9.60 -17.95 16.40
N CYS A 162 8.48 -17.24 16.59
CA CYS A 162 7.95 -16.30 15.61
C CYS A 162 8.55 -14.88 15.70
N VAL A 163 9.10 -14.49 16.85
CA VAL A 163 9.66 -13.16 17.07
C VAL A 163 11.15 -13.16 16.74
N LEU A 164 11.60 -12.16 15.97
CA LEU A 164 13.01 -12.02 15.62
C LEU A 164 13.81 -11.41 16.78
N GLU A 165 14.49 -12.26 17.52
CA GLU A 165 15.45 -11.86 18.54
C GLU A 165 16.82 -11.58 17.90
N ALA A 166 17.35 -10.39 18.11
CA ALA A 166 18.67 -10.00 17.63
C ALA A 166 19.24 -8.85 18.45
N ALA A 167 20.57 -8.79 18.51
CA ALA A 167 21.32 -7.75 19.21
C ALA A 167 22.27 -7.02 18.23
N PRO A 168 22.72 -5.80 18.57
CA PRO A 168 23.73 -5.09 17.80
C PRO A 168 24.97 -5.96 17.56
N ASP A 169 25.35 -6.11 16.29
CA ASP A 169 26.52 -6.86 15.85
C ASP A 169 26.99 -6.26 14.51
N PRO A 170 28.31 -6.23 14.22
CA PRO A 170 28.82 -5.72 12.94
C PRO A 170 28.22 -6.41 11.70
N CYS A 171 27.74 -7.62 11.82
CA CYS A 171 27.05 -8.30 10.71
C CYS A 171 25.74 -7.61 10.26
N TRP A 172 25.26 -6.61 11.00
CA TRP A 172 24.07 -5.81 10.69
C TRP A 172 24.38 -4.38 10.20
N ASP A 173 25.63 -4.01 9.98
CA ASP A 173 26.01 -2.64 9.60
C ASP A 173 25.49 -2.23 8.21
N ASP A 174 25.31 -3.19 7.30
CA ASP A 174 24.81 -2.97 5.93
C ASP A 174 23.27 -2.91 5.85
N VAL A 175 22.54 -3.07 6.96
CA VAL A 175 21.06 -3.15 6.96
C VAL A 175 20.44 -1.83 6.49
N VAL A 176 19.60 -1.91 5.46
CA VAL A 176 18.84 -0.75 4.97
C VAL A 176 17.75 -0.38 5.97
N ARG A 177 17.75 0.89 6.41
CA ARG A 177 16.85 1.40 7.43
C ARG A 177 15.86 2.41 6.86
N PRO A 178 14.55 2.14 6.97
CA PRO A 178 13.51 3.07 6.50
C PRO A 178 13.19 4.17 7.54
N ARG A 179 13.75 4.10 8.74
CA ARG A 179 13.52 5.04 9.85
C ARG A 179 14.83 5.42 10.54
N SER A 180 14.79 6.53 11.28
CA SER A 180 15.90 6.97 12.14
C SER A 180 15.86 6.40 13.57
N SER A 181 14.79 5.69 13.96
CA SER A 181 14.66 5.00 15.25
C SER A 181 15.69 3.90 15.43
N ALA A 182 15.93 3.43 16.66
CA ALA A 182 16.83 2.29 16.91
C ALA A 182 16.33 1.03 16.21
N LEU A 183 17.28 0.23 15.65
CA LEU A 183 16.96 -1.04 14.96
C LEU A 183 16.58 -2.14 15.96
N PHE A 184 17.11 -2.07 17.17
CA PHE A 184 16.88 -3.05 18.23
C PHE A 184 16.20 -2.40 19.42
N THR A 185 15.20 -3.08 19.97
CA THR A 185 14.44 -2.63 21.16
C THR A 185 14.60 -3.63 22.29
N HIS A 186 14.82 -3.14 23.49
CA HIS A 186 14.87 -3.96 24.69
C HIS A 186 13.46 -4.18 25.25
N LEU A 187 13.10 -5.44 25.45
CA LEU A 187 11.85 -5.85 26.09
C LEU A 187 12.13 -6.62 27.39
N GLN A 188 11.36 -6.36 28.42
CA GLN A 188 11.46 -7.10 29.68
C GLN A 188 10.72 -8.43 29.57
N SER A 189 11.38 -9.54 29.85
CA SER A 189 10.81 -10.89 29.81
C SER A 189 10.88 -11.60 31.17
N SER A 190 10.22 -12.75 31.26
CA SER A 190 10.27 -13.62 32.45
C SER A 190 11.66 -14.20 32.74
N VAL A 191 12.50 -14.30 31.71
CA VAL A 191 13.88 -14.84 31.80
C VAL A 191 14.96 -13.77 31.78
N GLY A 192 14.59 -12.48 31.88
CA GLY A 192 15.49 -11.34 31.85
C GLY A 192 15.19 -10.38 30.70
N GLN A 193 16.13 -9.48 30.43
CA GLN A 193 15.99 -8.55 29.33
C GLN A 193 16.31 -9.24 28.00
N ARG A 194 15.40 -9.14 27.01
CA ARG A 194 15.59 -9.64 25.66
C ARG A 194 15.65 -8.49 24.66
N GLN A 195 16.34 -8.68 23.58
CA GLN A 195 16.49 -7.67 22.54
C GLN A 195 15.89 -8.16 21.23
N VAL A 196 14.94 -7.39 20.70
CA VAL A 196 14.20 -7.73 19.49
C VAL A 196 14.49 -6.76 18.36
N TRP A 197 14.35 -7.23 17.14
CA TRP A 197 14.46 -6.43 15.93
C TRP A 197 13.21 -5.57 15.74
N THR A 198 13.39 -4.28 15.40
CA THR A 198 12.30 -3.30 15.21
C THR A 198 12.61 -2.38 14.03
N THR A 199 12.32 -2.85 12.81
CA THR A 199 12.64 -2.12 11.56
C THR A 199 12.01 -0.73 11.52
N PHE A 200 10.76 -0.58 11.96
CA PHE A 200 9.98 0.65 11.82
C PHE A 200 9.86 1.46 13.11
N GLY A 201 9.77 0.80 14.25
CA GLY A 201 9.67 1.49 15.54
C GLY A 201 9.55 0.52 16.71
N PRO A 202 9.75 1.00 17.95
CA PRO A 202 9.84 0.13 19.13
C PRO A 202 8.55 -0.66 19.43
N ASP A 203 7.39 -0.21 18.96
CA ASP A 203 6.13 -0.94 19.08
C ASP A 203 5.87 -1.89 17.90
N GLN A 204 6.76 -1.97 16.92
CA GLN A 204 6.62 -2.80 15.72
C GLN A 204 7.73 -3.85 15.71
N VAL A 205 7.46 -4.98 16.40
CA VAL A 205 8.40 -6.09 16.60
C VAL A 205 8.41 -6.99 15.37
N ASP A 206 9.57 -7.13 14.74
CA ASP A 206 9.73 -7.90 13.50
C ASP A 206 9.57 -9.40 13.75
N LEU A 207 8.98 -10.07 12.76
CA LEU A 207 8.74 -11.51 12.77
C LEU A 207 9.87 -12.28 12.09
N ASP A 208 10.13 -13.49 12.57
CA ASP A 208 11.09 -14.39 11.96
C ASP A 208 10.44 -15.31 10.92
N TRP A 209 10.49 -14.92 9.66
CA TRP A 209 9.93 -15.68 8.54
C TRP A 209 10.67 -16.98 8.23
N ARG A 210 11.80 -17.26 8.91
CA ARG A 210 12.44 -18.59 8.88
C ARG A 210 11.62 -19.63 9.66
N CYS A 211 10.70 -19.18 10.51
CA CYS A 211 9.77 -20.03 11.26
C CYS A 211 8.50 -20.28 10.43
N PRO A 212 8.19 -21.53 10.01
CA PRO A 212 6.98 -21.85 9.25
C PRO A 212 5.66 -21.49 9.95
N GLU A 213 5.64 -21.42 11.30
CA GLU A 213 4.46 -21.01 12.06
C GLU A 213 4.00 -19.59 11.73
N VAL A 214 4.92 -18.70 11.33
CA VAL A 214 4.58 -17.36 10.85
C VAL A 214 3.74 -17.48 9.56
N LEU A 215 4.17 -18.28 8.59
CA LEU A 215 3.43 -18.52 7.35
C LEU A 215 2.05 -19.15 7.61
N LEU A 216 1.96 -20.14 8.50
CA LEU A 216 0.69 -20.74 8.90
C LEU A 216 -0.26 -19.73 9.55
N GLY A 217 0.26 -18.85 10.43
CA GLY A 217 -0.51 -17.80 11.07
C GLY A 217 -1.09 -16.80 10.05
N PHE A 218 -0.26 -16.33 9.12
CA PHE A 218 -0.73 -15.42 8.06
C PHE A 218 -1.67 -16.10 7.05
N THR A 219 -1.54 -17.41 6.83
CA THR A 219 -2.49 -18.16 6.00
C THR A 219 -3.87 -18.24 6.67
N ARG A 220 -3.94 -18.38 8.01
CA ARG A 220 -5.20 -18.30 8.76
C ARG A 220 -5.85 -16.93 8.65
N LEU A 221 -5.05 -15.86 8.80
CA LEU A 221 -5.50 -14.48 8.60
C LEU A 221 -5.99 -14.23 7.16
N LEU A 222 -5.26 -14.73 6.16
CA LEU A 222 -5.68 -14.66 4.76
C LEU A 222 -7.05 -15.30 4.56
N LYS A 223 -7.24 -16.55 5.04
CA LYS A 223 -8.54 -17.24 4.98
C LYS A 223 -9.65 -16.40 5.60
N GLN A 224 -9.42 -15.83 6.77
CA GLN A 224 -10.41 -15.02 7.47
C GLN A 224 -10.81 -13.79 6.63
N LYS A 225 -9.85 -13.08 6.07
CA LYS A 225 -10.12 -11.94 5.17
C LYS A 225 -10.93 -12.36 3.93
N LEU A 226 -10.54 -13.48 3.30
CA LEU A 226 -11.24 -14.01 2.12
C LEU A 226 -12.70 -14.40 2.43
N ALA A 227 -12.97 -14.97 3.61
CA ALA A 227 -14.31 -15.32 4.06
C ALA A 227 -15.24 -14.10 4.18
N HIS A 228 -14.69 -12.89 4.31
CA HIS A 228 -15.44 -11.63 4.46
C HIS A 228 -15.31 -10.69 3.25
N GLY A 229 -15.06 -11.26 2.05
CA GLY A 229 -15.14 -10.54 0.79
C GLY A 229 -13.86 -9.84 0.32
N VAL A 230 -12.77 -9.96 1.06
CA VAL A 230 -11.46 -9.47 0.58
C VAL A 230 -11.00 -10.35 -0.58
N ARG A 231 -10.51 -9.73 -1.65
CA ARG A 231 -10.00 -10.41 -2.86
C ARG A 231 -8.64 -9.87 -3.29
N TRP A 232 -8.32 -8.65 -2.92
CA TRP A 232 -7.05 -8.01 -3.18
C TRP A 232 -6.26 -7.90 -1.87
N ILE A 233 -5.00 -8.30 -1.90
CA ILE A 233 -4.14 -8.33 -0.71
C ILE A 233 -2.94 -7.43 -0.96
N ARG A 234 -2.80 -6.36 -0.15
CA ARG A 234 -1.61 -5.52 -0.12
C ARG A 234 -0.61 -6.13 0.87
N LEU A 235 0.56 -6.45 0.38
CA LEU A 235 1.69 -6.91 1.19
C LEU A 235 2.47 -5.68 1.66
N ASP A 236 2.21 -5.27 2.90
CA ASP A 236 2.81 -4.10 3.53
C ASP A 236 4.29 -4.34 3.81
N ALA A 237 5.13 -3.36 3.45
CA ALA A 237 6.57 -3.35 3.73
C ALA A 237 7.29 -4.66 3.34
N VAL A 238 6.83 -5.33 2.28
CA VAL A 238 7.21 -6.70 1.93
C VAL A 238 8.71 -6.88 1.73
N GLY A 239 9.43 -5.85 1.30
CA GLY A 239 10.88 -5.92 1.06
C GLY A 239 11.71 -6.33 2.28
N PHE A 240 11.20 -6.11 3.49
CA PHE A 240 11.93 -6.29 4.75
C PHE A 240 11.73 -7.64 5.45
N LEU A 241 11.02 -8.60 4.88
CA LEU A 241 10.58 -9.81 5.59
C LEU A 241 11.73 -10.73 6.02
N TRP A 242 12.83 -10.80 5.29
CA TRP A 242 13.90 -11.76 5.53
C TRP A 242 15.20 -11.08 5.98
N LYS A 243 15.69 -11.45 7.18
CA LYS A 243 16.92 -10.92 7.75
C LYS A 243 18.02 -11.98 7.72
N GLU A 244 19.16 -11.59 7.17
CA GLU A 244 20.31 -12.46 6.99
C GLU A 244 21.60 -11.69 7.30
N PRO A 245 22.50 -12.21 8.13
CA PRO A 245 23.75 -11.53 8.48
C PRO A 245 24.59 -11.14 7.26
N ASN A 246 25.31 -10.02 7.35
CA ASN A 246 26.18 -9.47 6.30
C ASN A 246 25.44 -9.17 4.99
N THR A 247 24.17 -8.75 5.09
CA THR A 247 23.35 -8.34 3.96
C THR A 247 22.57 -7.08 4.26
N SER A 248 22.01 -6.47 3.22
CA SER A 248 21.14 -5.29 3.35
C SER A 248 19.79 -5.57 4.03
N CYS A 249 19.42 -6.83 4.25
CA CYS A 249 18.15 -7.29 4.81
C CYS A 249 16.90 -6.72 4.11
N ILE A 250 17.03 -6.38 2.82
CA ILE A 250 15.92 -5.94 1.99
C ILE A 250 15.99 -6.66 0.63
N HIS A 251 14.82 -6.97 0.04
CA HIS A 251 14.69 -7.65 -1.26
C HIS A 251 15.51 -8.95 -1.38
N ARG A 252 15.62 -9.71 -0.28
CA ARG A 252 16.33 -10.98 -0.30
C ARG A 252 15.61 -11.99 -1.23
N PRO A 253 16.33 -12.96 -1.84
CA PRO A 253 15.69 -13.97 -2.69
C PRO A 253 14.53 -14.70 -2.02
N GLN A 254 14.62 -14.93 -0.72
CA GLN A 254 13.55 -15.54 0.08
C GLN A 254 12.30 -14.65 0.17
N VAL A 255 12.44 -13.31 0.14
CA VAL A 255 11.29 -12.41 0.08
C VAL A 255 10.52 -12.61 -1.23
N HIS A 256 11.21 -12.65 -2.36
CA HIS A 256 10.61 -12.92 -3.67
C HIS A 256 9.90 -14.27 -3.68
N ARG A 257 10.55 -15.31 -3.14
CA ARG A 257 9.95 -16.64 -3.02
C ARG A 257 8.70 -16.64 -2.14
N LEU A 258 8.73 -15.89 -1.03
CA LEU A 258 7.58 -15.75 -0.14
C LEU A 258 6.39 -15.07 -0.83
N VAL A 259 6.63 -14.05 -1.65
CA VAL A 259 5.57 -13.42 -2.46
C VAL A 259 4.97 -14.41 -3.46
N GLU A 260 5.79 -15.27 -4.11
CA GLU A 260 5.29 -16.35 -4.97
C GLU A 260 4.42 -17.35 -4.19
N VAL A 261 4.83 -17.74 -2.98
CA VAL A 261 4.03 -18.61 -2.09
C VAL A 261 2.68 -17.95 -1.77
N LEU A 262 2.67 -16.70 -1.32
CA LEU A 262 1.45 -15.98 -0.97
C LEU A 262 0.52 -15.82 -2.19
N ARG A 263 1.07 -15.52 -3.36
CA ARG A 263 0.30 -15.47 -4.62
C ARG A 263 -0.30 -16.83 -4.94
N HIS A 264 0.47 -17.91 -4.78
CA HIS A 264 -0.01 -19.27 -5.06
C HIS A 264 -1.19 -19.64 -4.12
N LEU A 265 -1.06 -19.35 -2.82
CA LEU A 265 -2.10 -19.59 -1.83
C LEU A 265 -3.37 -18.78 -2.12
N LEU A 266 -3.22 -17.49 -2.49
CA LEU A 266 -4.35 -16.63 -2.86
C LEU A 266 -5.03 -17.12 -4.14
N THR A 267 -4.24 -17.48 -5.16
CA THR A 267 -4.75 -18.02 -6.44
C THR A 267 -5.50 -19.32 -6.22
N TYR A 268 -4.99 -20.20 -5.34
CA TYR A 268 -5.67 -21.44 -4.94
C TYR A 268 -7.02 -21.12 -4.28
N ALA A 269 -7.02 -20.26 -3.24
CA ALA A 269 -8.23 -19.98 -2.45
C ALA A 269 -9.32 -19.23 -3.26
N CYS A 270 -8.93 -18.37 -4.20
CA CYS A 270 -9.85 -17.56 -5.01
C CYS A 270 -10.12 -18.14 -6.40
N ALA A 271 -9.68 -19.36 -6.70
CA ALA A 271 -9.79 -19.97 -8.04
C ALA A 271 -9.29 -19.04 -9.18
N GLY A 272 -8.25 -18.24 -8.92
CA GLY A 272 -7.61 -17.33 -9.87
C GLY A 272 -8.07 -15.87 -9.81
N GLY A 273 -9.11 -15.54 -9.03
CA GLY A 273 -9.67 -14.18 -8.95
C GLY A 273 -9.05 -13.28 -7.88
N GLY A 274 -7.96 -13.68 -7.23
CA GLY A 274 -7.27 -12.90 -6.20
C GLY A 274 -6.12 -12.07 -6.77
N VAL A 275 -5.88 -10.89 -6.21
CA VAL A 275 -4.80 -9.97 -6.63
C VAL A 275 -3.84 -9.71 -5.47
N VAL A 276 -2.55 -9.90 -5.69
CA VAL A 276 -1.46 -9.52 -4.79
C VAL A 276 -0.90 -8.18 -5.22
N VAL A 277 -0.79 -7.25 -4.28
CA VAL A 277 -0.23 -5.91 -4.48
C VAL A 277 0.96 -5.74 -3.55
N THR A 278 2.14 -5.42 -4.07
CA THR A 278 3.31 -5.13 -3.25
C THR A 278 3.43 -3.63 -2.95
N GLU A 279 3.84 -3.34 -1.73
CA GLU A 279 4.16 -2.00 -1.28
C GLU A 279 5.63 -1.93 -0.86
N THR A 280 6.42 -1.16 -1.62
CA THR A 280 7.85 -0.93 -1.37
C THR A 280 8.23 0.48 -1.81
N ASN A 281 8.50 1.36 -0.83
CA ASN A 281 8.99 2.72 -1.08
C ASN A 281 10.52 2.71 -1.28
N VAL A 282 10.95 2.27 -2.46
CA VAL A 282 12.35 2.01 -2.86
C VAL A 282 12.60 2.55 -4.28
N PRO A 283 13.84 2.56 -4.79
CA PRO A 283 14.11 2.87 -6.19
C PRO A 283 13.27 2.02 -7.15
N GLU A 284 12.91 2.59 -8.30
CA GLU A 284 11.94 2.01 -9.24
C GLU A 284 12.31 0.58 -9.66
N GLU A 285 13.59 0.31 -9.95
CA GLU A 285 14.06 -1.01 -10.37
C GLU A 285 13.85 -2.09 -9.30
N GLU A 286 14.05 -1.74 -8.02
CA GLU A 286 13.81 -2.63 -6.89
C GLU A 286 12.31 -2.90 -6.73
N ASN A 287 11.47 -1.88 -6.86
CA ASN A 287 10.01 -2.01 -6.80
C ASN A 287 9.47 -2.88 -7.95
N LEU A 288 9.94 -2.67 -9.18
CA LEU A 288 9.51 -3.44 -10.36
C LEU A 288 10.00 -4.89 -10.34
N SER A 289 11.01 -5.23 -9.53
CA SER A 289 11.51 -6.60 -9.44
C SER A 289 10.42 -7.61 -9.08
N TYR A 290 9.43 -7.20 -8.27
CA TYR A 290 8.27 -8.02 -7.89
C TYR A 290 7.24 -8.27 -9.00
N LEU A 291 7.36 -7.58 -10.13
CA LEU A 291 6.48 -7.76 -11.30
C LEU A 291 7.15 -8.53 -12.44
N ARG A 292 8.48 -8.44 -12.55
CA ARG A 292 9.24 -8.91 -13.75
C ARG A 292 9.08 -10.39 -14.07
N SER A 293 8.96 -11.24 -13.05
CA SER A 293 8.78 -12.68 -13.26
C SER A 293 7.39 -13.03 -13.76
N GLY A 294 6.38 -12.16 -13.56
CA GLY A 294 4.97 -12.44 -13.78
C GLY A 294 4.40 -13.50 -12.82
N ARG A 295 5.18 -13.95 -11.81
CA ARG A 295 4.78 -15.03 -10.87
C ARG A 295 4.67 -14.55 -9.43
N GLU A 296 5.14 -13.34 -9.12
CA GLU A 296 5.12 -12.74 -7.79
C GLU A 296 3.87 -11.86 -7.60
N ALA A 297 4.02 -10.53 -7.52
CA ALA A 297 2.87 -9.66 -7.41
C ALA A 297 2.10 -9.52 -8.75
N HIS A 298 0.83 -9.16 -8.66
CA HIS A 298 0.03 -8.71 -9.79
C HIS A 298 0.17 -7.20 -9.99
N LEU A 299 0.23 -6.45 -8.88
CA LEU A 299 0.36 -5.01 -8.89
C LEU A 299 1.50 -4.57 -7.96
N ALA A 300 2.18 -3.49 -8.34
CA ALA A 300 3.06 -2.74 -7.46
C ALA A 300 2.65 -1.27 -7.45
N TYR A 301 2.77 -0.60 -6.31
CA TYR A 301 2.54 0.84 -6.20
C TYR A 301 3.48 1.61 -7.11
N ASN A 302 2.96 2.57 -7.87
CA ASN A 302 3.74 3.45 -8.74
C ASN A 302 4.31 4.63 -7.93
N PHE A 303 5.28 4.35 -7.08
CA PHE A 303 5.87 5.33 -6.17
C PHE A 303 6.60 6.52 -6.83
N PRO A 304 7.22 6.42 -8.03
CA PRO A 304 7.79 7.58 -8.70
C PRO A 304 6.75 8.61 -9.14
N LEU A 305 5.51 8.20 -9.41
CA LEU A 305 4.47 9.06 -9.99
C LEU A 305 4.11 10.26 -9.09
N PRO A 306 3.78 10.11 -7.78
CA PRO A 306 3.38 11.24 -6.95
C PRO A 306 4.45 12.34 -6.85
N PRO A 307 5.71 12.08 -6.50
CA PRO A 307 6.69 13.15 -6.36
C PRO A 307 7.07 13.80 -7.70
N LEU A 308 7.05 13.06 -8.82
CA LEU A 308 7.28 13.63 -10.16
C LEU A 308 6.13 14.53 -10.62
N LEU A 309 4.88 14.15 -10.36
CA LEU A 309 3.70 14.99 -10.61
C LEU A 309 3.72 16.26 -9.75
N MET A 310 4.06 16.10 -8.47
CA MET A 310 4.15 17.22 -7.53
C MET A 310 5.22 18.23 -7.99
N GLU A 311 6.40 17.73 -8.35
CA GLU A 311 7.50 18.58 -8.84
C GLU A 311 7.12 19.29 -10.13
N ALA A 312 6.53 18.59 -11.10
CA ALA A 312 6.10 19.19 -12.36
C ALA A 312 5.04 20.27 -12.14
N ALA A 313 4.05 20.03 -11.27
CA ALA A 313 2.99 20.97 -10.95
C ALA A 313 3.51 22.23 -10.22
N MET A 314 4.52 22.08 -9.36
CA MET A 314 5.10 23.19 -8.58
C MET A 314 6.15 23.98 -9.37
N SER A 315 6.97 23.31 -10.19
CA SER A 315 8.03 23.96 -10.96
C SER A 315 7.54 24.57 -12.29
N GLY A 316 6.38 24.12 -12.79
CA GLY A 316 5.88 24.46 -14.13
C GLY A 316 6.69 23.80 -15.26
N SER A 317 7.50 22.76 -14.96
CA SER A 317 8.31 22.03 -15.93
C SER A 317 8.01 20.54 -15.87
N ALA A 318 7.61 19.97 -17.00
CA ALA A 318 7.33 18.54 -17.15
C ALA A 318 8.53 17.74 -17.67
N ASP A 319 9.74 18.31 -17.72
CA ASP A 319 10.90 17.67 -18.35
C ASP A 319 11.34 16.38 -17.63
N LEU A 320 11.33 16.35 -16.29
CA LEU A 320 11.62 15.14 -15.52
C LEU A 320 10.52 14.09 -15.70
N LEU A 321 9.28 14.53 -15.61
CA LEU A 321 8.11 13.68 -15.80
C LEU A 321 8.10 13.05 -17.20
N ASN A 322 8.32 13.83 -18.26
CA ASN A 322 8.39 13.33 -19.65
C ASN A 322 9.53 12.32 -19.84
N ARG A 323 10.72 12.58 -19.26
CA ARG A 323 11.85 11.64 -19.34
C ARG A 323 11.53 10.32 -18.64
N TRP A 324 10.85 10.35 -17.52
CA TRP A 324 10.44 9.14 -16.80
C TRP A 324 9.33 8.41 -17.56
N LEU A 325 8.28 9.10 -17.99
CA LEU A 325 7.18 8.53 -18.78
C LEU A 325 7.68 7.86 -20.08
N SER A 326 8.72 8.43 -20.72
CA SER A 326 9.32 7.84 -21.93
C SER A 326 10.03 6.50 -21.68
N ARG A 327 10.21 6.12 -20.42
CA ARG A 327 10.79 4.84 -19.99
C ARG A 327 9.74 3.96 -19.31
N TRP A 328 8.47 4.18 -19.61
CA TRP A 328 7.38 3.40 -19.00
C TRP A 328 7.67 1.90 -19.10
N PRO A 329 7.59 1.15 -17.99
CA PRO A 329 8.05 -0.24 -17.97
C PRO A 329 7.15 -1.13 -18.86
N GLN A 330 7.80 -2.02 -19.62
CA GLN A 330 7.12 -3.11 -20.29
C GLN A 330 6.95 -4.24 -19.28
N LEU A 331 5.73 -4.45 -18.82
CA LEU A 331 5.41 -5.44 -17.79
C LEU A 331 4.86 -6.74 -18.41
N PRO A 332 5.09 -7.89 -17.76
CA PRO A 332 4.47 -9.16 -18.18
C PRO A 332 2.94 -9.08 -18.12
N ASN A 333 2.28 -9.90 -18.93
CA ASN A 333 0.83 -10.07 -18.87
C ASN A 333 0.36 -10.38 -17.44
N SER A 334 -0.80 -9.87 -17.06
CA SER A 334 -1.37 -10.00 -15.71
C SER A 334 -0.54 -9.32 -14.60
N THR A 335 0.30 -8.35 -14.98
CA THR A 335 0.96 -7.45 -14.04
C THR A 335 0.77 -6.00 -14.47
N ALA A 336 0.61 -5.09 -13.52
CA ALA A 336 0.43 -3.66 -13.80
C ALA A 336 0.91 -2.80 -12.62
N LEU A 337 0.92 -1.48 -12.83
CA LEU A 337 1.17 -0.51 -11.77
C LEU A 337 -0.15 -0.04 -11.14
N LEU A 338 -0.14 0.15 -9.82
CA LEU A 338 -1.19 0.85 -9.09
C LEU A 338 -0.83 2.34 -9.07
N ASN A 339 -1.48 3.13 -9.93
CA ASN A 339 -1.21 4.55 -10.10
C ASN A 339 -1.94 5.37 -9.03
N PHE A 340 -1.22 6.05 -8.18
CA PHE A 340 -1.79 6.89 -7.11
C PHE A 340 -1.08 8.26 -7.07
N THR A 341 -1.72 9.23 -6.46
CA THR A 341 -1.17 10.57 -6.18
C THR A 341 -1.01 10.77 -4.68
N ALA A 342 -1.95 10.23 -3.91
CA ALA A 342 -1.96 10.29 -2.45
C ALA A 342 -2.43 8.95 -1.87
N CYS A 343 -1.95 8.64 -0.67
CA CYS A 343 -2.43 7.56 0.19
C CYS A 343 -2.32 7.99 1.66
N HIS A 344 -2.46 7.07 2.58
CA HIS A 344 -2.34 7.31 4.03
C HIS A 344 -0.90 7.60 4.49
N ASP A 345 0.09 7.29 3.67
CA ASP A 345 1.49 7.66 3.86
C ASP A 345 1.77 9.05 3.30
N GLY A 346 2.96 9.57 3.56
CA GLY A 346 3.46 10.73 2.83
C GLY A 346 3.96 10.35 1.43
N VAL A 347 4.41 11.36 0.72
CA VAL A 347 5.01 11.18 -0.61
C VAL A 347 6.45 10.68 -0.45
N GLY A 348 6.71 9.46 -0.88
CA GLY A 348 8.02 8.81 -0.78
C GLY A 348 9.07 9.48 -1.66
N LEU A 349 10.31 9.57 -1.18
CA LEU A 349 11.42 10.22 -1.89
C LEU A 349 12.46 9.24 -2.43
N ARG A 350 12.56 8.03 -1.88
CA ARG A 350 13.47 7.01 -2.41
C ARG A 350 13.25 6.66 -3.89
N PRO A 351 12.01 6.63 -4.39
CA PRO A 351 11.75 6.40 -5.81
C PRO A 351 12.35 7.44 -6.74
N LEU A 352 12.76 8.61 -6.23
CA LEU A 352 13.44 9.65 -6.99
C LEU A 352 14.97 9.47 -7.07
N GLU A 353 15.53 8.50 -6.34
CA GLU A 353 16.96 8.17 -6.38
C GLU A 353 17.35 7.81 -7.84
N GLY A 354 18.33 8.52 -8.39
CA GLY A 354 18.72 8.39 -9.80
C GLY A 354 17.78 9.06 -10.84
N LEU A 355 16.58 9.49 -10.47
CA LEU A 355 15.63 10.17 -11.36
C LEU A 355 15.68 11.69 -11.25
N MET A 356 15.81 12.21 -10.03
CA MET A 356 15.73 13.67 -9.77
C MET A 356 17.08 14.21 -9.29
N PRO A 357 17.62 15.29 -9.92
CA PRO A 357 18.82 15.96 -9.42
C PRO A 357 18.61 16.55 -8.02
N GLN A 358 19.65 16.48 -7.18
CA GLN A 358 19.62 16.95 -5.79
C GLN A 358 19.08 18.38 -5.63
N ARG A 359 19.47 19.29 -6.52
CA ARG A 359 18.97 20.68 -6.48
C ARG A 359 17.44 20.77 -6.67
N ARG A 360 16.86 19.95 -7.55
CA ARG A 360 15.40 19.93 -7.78
C ARG A 360 14.67 19.30 -6.60
N LEU A 361 15.24 18.24 -6.01
CA LEU A 361 14.72 17.66 -4.78
C LEU A 361 14.68 18.68 -3.65
N LEU A 362 15.77 19.44 -3.44
CA LEU A 362 15.80 20.48 -2.41
C LEU A 362 14.73 21.55 -2.65
N ASN A 363 14.56 22.01 -3.89
CA ASN A 363 13.51 22.98 -4.25
C ASN A 363 12.12 22.42 -3.97
N LEU A 364 11.87 21.13 -4.27
CA LEU A 364 10.61 20.47 -3.97
C LEU A 364 10.33 20.42 -2.47
N LEU A 365 11.32 20.07 -1.65
CA LEU A 365 11.20 20.04 -0.19
C LEU A 365 10.83 21.42 0.35
N ILE A 366 11.57 22.47 -0.04
CA ILE A 366 11.30 23.86 0.36
C ILE A 366 9.88 24.28 -0.07
N ALA A 367 9.48 23.95 -1.30
CA ALA A 367 8.15 24.31 -1.79
C ALA A 367 7.04 23.60 -1.01
N CYS A 368 7.25 22.36 -0.58
CA CYS A 368 6.30 21.61 0.26
C CYS A 368 6.22 22.16 1.68
N GLU A 369 7.35 22.53 2.29
CA GLU A 369 7.38 23.15 3.62
C GLU A 369 6.65 24.49 3.64
N HIS A 370 6.81 25.33 2.61
CA HIS A 370 6.05 26.58 2.46
C HIS A 370 4.53 26.35 2.37
N ARG A 371 4.10 25.16 1.94
CA ARG A 371 2.69 24.73 1.87
C ARG A 371 2.22 24.00 3.12
N GLY A 372 3.00 24.06 4.20
CA GLY A 372 2.70 23.42 5.49
C GLY A 372 2.96 21.92 5.52
N GLY A 373 3.75 21.39 4.59
CA GLY A 373 4.24 20.02 4.63
C GLY A 373 5.36 19.82 5.63
N LEU A 374 5.57 18.58 6.05
CA LEU A 374 6.63 18.16 6.98
C LEU A 374 7.48 17.06 6.35
N VAL A 375 8.80 17.14 6.50
CA VAL A 375 9.74 16.13 5.97
C VAL A 375 10.10 15.13 7.07
N SER A 376 9.88 13.84 6.79
CA SER A 376 10.40 12.72 7.60
C SER A 376 11.76 12.26 7.04
N HIS A 377 12.64 11.79 7.92
CA HIS A 377 13.99 11.38 7.58
C HIS A 377 14.21 9.89 7.84
N ARG A 378 15.16 9.29 7.12
CA ARG A 378 15.71 7.96 7.37
C ARG A 378 17.20 8.09 7.70
N ARG A 379 17.73 7.08 8.38
CA ARG A 379 19.17 7.02 8.71
C ARG A 379 19.91 6.19 7.65
N LEU A 380 21.02 6.72 7.17
CA LEU A 380 21.98 5.98 6.35
C LEU A 380 22.94 5.16 7.24
N ALA A 381 23.69 4.24 6.63
CA ALA A 381 24.69 3.41 7.31
C ALA A 381 25.80 4.22 7.98
N ASP A 382 26.19 5.36 7.40
CA ASP A 382 27.18 6.31 7.96
C ASP A 382 26.61 7.17 9.11
N GLY A 383 25.33 7.04 9.45
CA GLY A 383 24.65 7.76 10.51
C GLY A 383 24.02 9.10 10.07
N GLU A 384 24.12 9.49 8.80
CA GLU A 384 23.46 10.69 8.28
C GLU A 384 21.94 10.48 8.16
N ASP A 385 21.17 11.49 8.54
CA ASP A 385 19.72 11.52 8.36
C ASP A 385 19.37 12.24 7.06
N VAL A 386 18.78 11.51 6.10
CA VAL A 386 18.38 12.04 4.78
C VAL A 386 16.86 12.08 4.64
N PRO A 387 16.30 13.02 3.83
CA PRO A 387 14.87 13.06 3.57
C PRO A 387 14.34 11.73 3.00
N TYR A 388 13.23 11.27 3.55
CA TYR A 388 12.62 9.99 3.20
C TYR A 388 11.19 10.12 2.66
N GLU A 389 10.39 11.03 3.25
CA GLU A 389 8.96 11.16 2.97
C GLU A 389 8.50 12.60 3.22
N ILE A 390 7.68 13.15 2.33
CA ILE A 390 6.99 14.44 2.52
C ILE A 390 5.57 14.17 3.01
N ASN A 391 5.25 14.61 4.21
CA ASN A 391 3.93 14.52 4.81
C ASN A 391 3.15 15.79 4.48
N ILE A 392 2.23 15.71 3.54
CA ILE A 392 1.40 16.81 3.06
C ILE A 392 0.14 16.24 2.42
N SER A 393 -1.01 16.88 2.58
CA SER A 393 -2.19 16.50 1.80
C SER A 393 -1.99 16.87 0.33
N TRP A 394 -2.46 16.04 -0.59
CA TRP A 394 -2.34 16.31 -2.03
C TRP A 394 -3.00 17.63 -2.44
N TRP A 395 -4.12 17.97 -1.80
CA TRP A 395 -4.79 19.24 -1.98
C TRP A 395 -3.92 20.44 -1.58
N SER A 396 -3.32 20.41 -0.39
CA SER A 396 -2.43 21.48 0.09
C SER A 396 -1.15 21.59 -0.76
N ALA A 397 -0.63 20.48 -1.26
CA ALA A 397 0.53 20.48 -2.14
C ALA A 397 0.28 21.27 -3.45
N MET A 398 -0.95 21.31 -3.94
CA MET A 398 -1.32 22.03 -5.17
C MET A 398 -1.60 23.52 -4.95
N ALA A 399 -1.62 24.00 -3.70
CA ALA A 399 -1.81 25.41 -3.36
C ALA A 399 -0.48 26.18 -3.42
N ASP A 400 -0.56 27.46 -3.71
CA ASP A 400 0.50 28.43 -3.43
C ASP A 400 -0.12 29.65 -2.77
N ALA A 401 -0.35 29.54 -1.46
CA ALA A 401 -1.09 30.52 -0.70
C ALA A 401 -0.40 31.91 -0.74
N GLY A 402 -1.16 32.93 -1.13
CA GLY A 402 -0.68 34.31 -1.27
C GLY A 402 -0.05 34.64 -2.63
N VAL A 403 0.14 33.65 -3.51
CA VAL A 403 0.70 33.82 -4.85
C VAL A 403 -0.36 33.56 -5.93
N ASP A 404 -1.16 32.51 -5.74
CA ASP A 404 -2.11 32.04 -6.75
C ASP A 404 -3.56 32.46 -6.48
N PRO A 405 -4.35 32.70 -7.53
CA PRO A 405 -5.80 32.71 -7.43
C PRO A 405 -6.30 31.32 -6.96
N ALA A 406 -7.34 31.31 -6.12
CA ALA A 406 -7.88 30.06 -5.53
C ALA A 406 -8.25 28.97 -6.57
N HIS A 407 -8.68 29.37 -7.79
CA HIS A 407 -9.03 28.42 -8.84
C HIS A 407 -7.83 27.62 -9.39
N LEU A 408 -6.60 28.12 -9.30
CA LEU A 408 -5.40 27.43 -9.79
C LEU A 408 -5.07 26.20 -8.96
N GLN A 409 -5.31 26.20 -7.65
CA GLN A 409 -5.14 25.02 -6.81
C GLN A 409 -6.00 23.86 -7.32
N ARG A 410 -7.28 24.10 -7.58
CA ARG A 410 -8.20 23.09 -8.13
C ARG A 410 -7.77 22.62 -9.52
N GLN A 411 -7.32 23.53 -10.39
CA GLN A 411 -6.85 23.16 -11.72
C GLN A 411 -5.59 22.28 -11.67
N ARG A 412 -4.60 22.61 -10.83
CA ARG A 412 -3.39 21.79 -10.63
C ARG A 412 -3.74 20.43 -10.06
N PHE A 413 -4.62 20.39 -9.05
CA PHE A 413 -5.10 19.15 -8.48
C PHE A 413 -5.75 18.26 -9.56
N LEU A 414 -6.72 18.78 -10.30
CA LEU A 414 -7.40 18.02 -11.35
C LEU A 414 -6.44 17.60 -12.47
N LEU A 415 -5.48 18.44 -12.85
CA LEU A 415 -4.47 18.08 -13.87
C LEU A 415 -3.68 16.83 -13.45
N THR A 416 -3.20 16.77 -12.20
CA THR A 416 -2.44 15.62 -11.70
C THR A 416 -3.30 14.36 -11.62
N GLU A 417 -4.56 14.49 -11.20
CA GLU A 417 -5.50 13.37 -11.13
C GLU A 417 -5.88 12.87 -12.53
N MET A 418 -6.12 13.76 -13.49
CA MET A 418 -6.43 13.38 -14.87
C MET A 418 -5.24 12.68 -15.55
N LEU A 419 -4.01 13.16 -15.32
CA LEU A 419 -2.82 12.50 -15.86
C LEU A 419 -2.69 11.08 -15.33
N LYS A 420 -2.91 10.87 -14.03
CA LYS A 420 -2.94 9.52 -13.43
C LYS A 420 -3.95 8.60 -14.12
N LEU A 421 -5.12 9.10 -14.52
CA LEU A 421 -6.18 8.32 -15.13
C LEU A 421 -5.87 7.83 -16.55
N VAL A 422 -5.02 8.54 -17.27
CA VAL A 422 -4.67 8.18 -18.66
C VAL A 422 -3.43 7.29 -18.77
N LEU A 423 -2.71 7.06 -17.66
CA LEU A 423 -1.55 6.16 -17.64
C LEU A 423 -2.00 4.69 -17.59
N PRO A 424 -1.26 3.76 -18.24
CA PRO A 424 -1.49 2.34 -18.09
C PRO A 424 -1.41 1.91 -16.62
N GLY A 425 -2.23 0.93 -16.23
CA GLY A 425 -2.33 0.47 -14.84
C GLY A 425 -3.67 0.83 -14.19
N ILE A 426 -3.78 0.50 -12.91
CA ILE A 426 -4.99 0.69 -12.11
C ILE A 426 -4.91 2.03 -11.36
N PRO A 427 -5.84 2.97 -11.57
CA PRO A 427 -5.86 4.21 -10.81
C PRO A 427 -6.36 3.98 -9.38
N ALA A 428 -5.70 4.62 -8.41
CA ALA A 428 -6.12 4.62 -7.02
C ALA A 428 -6.37 6.05 -6.53
N PHE A 429 -7.44 6.21 -5.75
CA PHE A 429 -7.84 7.47 -5.13
C PHE A 429 -7.86 7.34 -3.61
N TYR A 430 -7.24 8.26 -2.93
CA TYR A 430 -7.33 8.37 -1.48
C TYR A 430 -8.54 9.23 -1.10
N LEU A 431 -9.40 8.74 -0.22
CA LEU A 431 -10.66 9.43 0.12
C LEU A 431 -10.47 10.89 0.54
N PRO A 432 -9.53 11.27 1.42
CA PRO A 432 -9.27 12.66 1.74
C PRO A 432 -8.90 13.53 0.52
N ALA A 433 -8.15 12.98 -0.44
CA ALA A 433 -7.79 13.70 -1.65
C ALA A 433 -9.02 13.93 -2.55
N LEU A 434 -9.89 12.92 -2.74
CA LEU A 434 -11.16 13.08 -3.46
C LEU A 434 -12.05 14.17 -2.88
N LEU A 435 -11.93 14.42 -1.57
CA LEU A 435 -12.69 15.43 -0.85
C LEU A 435 -11.97 16.79 -0.78
N ALA A 436 -10.92 17.01 -1.57
CA ALA A 436 -10.13 18.24 -1.58
C ALA A 436 -9.74 18.69 -0.15
N SER A 437 -9.22 17.76 0.66
CA SER A 437 -8.92 18.01 2.07
C SER A 437 -7.57 18.69 2.24
N PRO A 438 -7.50 19.82 2.95
CA PRO A 438 -6.24 20.45 3.31
C PRO A 438 -5.49 19.64 4.38
N ASN A 439 -4.27 20.07 4.69
CA ASN A 439 -3.49 19.56 5.81
C ASN A 439 -4.29 19.63 7.13
N ASP A 440 -4.41 18.53 7.87
CA ASP A 440 -5.03 18.51 9.20
C ASP A 440 -4.01 18.87 10.27
N LEU A 441 -3.74 20.17 10.39
CA LEU A 441 -2.82 20.70 11.39
C LEU A 441 -3.32 20.49 12.83
N ALA A 442 -4.64 20.44 13.04
CA ALA A 442 -5.22 20.21 14.35
C ALA A 442 -4.91 18.78 14.83
N ARG A 443 -5.14 17.78 13.98
CA ARG A 443 -4.84 16.38 14.28
C ARG A 443 -3.34 16.18 14.50
N PHE A 444 -2.48 16.73 13.64
CA PHE A 444 -1.04 16.67 13.83
C PHE A 444 -0.59 17.27 15.17
N ARG A 445 -1.13 18.42 15.58
CA ARG A 445 -0.77 19.05 16.88
C ARG A 445 -1.18 18.21 18.07
N LEU A 446 -2.26 17.43 17.96
CA LEU A 446 -2.73 16.54 19.04
C LEU A 446 -1.89 15.28 19.15
N SER A 447 -1.54 14.66 18.02
CA SER A 447 -0.88 13.35 17.98
C SER A 447 0.65 13.43 17.95
N GLY A 448 1.21 14.51 17.38
CA GLY A 448 2.62 14.63 17.04
C GLY A 448 3.06 13.77 15.84
N HIS A 449 2.17 12.97 15.27
CA HIS A 449 2.47 12.10 14.13
C HIS A 449 2.36 12.87 12.81
N ARG A 450 3.46 12.98 12.05
CA ARG A 450 3.51 13.76 10.80
C ARG A 450 2.49 13.30 9.76
N ARG A 451 2.23 11.98 9.65
CA ARG A 451 1.26 11.42 8.71
C ARG A 451 -0.17 11.85 9.00
N ASP A 452 -0.47 12.27 10.23
CA ASP A 452 -1.81 12.76 10.59
C ASP A 452 -2.19 14.06 9.89
N LEU A 453 -1.23 14.81 9.31
CA LEU A 453 -1.53 15.88 8.37
C LEU A 453 -2.42 15.44 7.20
N ASN A 454 -2.29 14.18 6.80
CA ASN A 454 -2.93 13.61 5.61
C ASN A 454 -3.96 12.52 5.97
N ARG A 455 -4.34 12.38 7.26
CA ARG A 455 -5.29 11.36 7.74
C ARG A 455 -6.51 11.98 8.45
N PRO A 456 -7.22 12.96 7.82
CA PRO A 456 -8.37 13.58 8.47
C PRO A 456 -9.51 12.59 8.63
N GLN A 457 -10.33 12.82 9.67
CA GLN A 457 -11.61 12.17 9.87
C GLN A 457 -12.74 13.17 9.62
N PHE A 458 -13.77 12.74 8.91
CA PHE A 458 -14.88 13.59 8.50
C PHE A 458 -16.14 13.24 9.29
N LYS A 459 -16.72 14.20 10.01
CA LYS A 459 -18.07 14.01 10.55
C LYS A 459 -19.08 13.91 9.40
N ALA A 460 -19.83 12.81 9.34
CA ALA A 460 -20.74 12.50 8.24
C ALA A 460 -21.69 13.67 7.91
N ALA A 461 -22.37 14.25 8.91
CA ALA A 461 -23.28 15.36 8.69
C ALA A 461 -22.63 16.65 8.17
N ALA A 462 -21.34 16.91 8.52
CA ALA A 462 -20.62 18.05 8.01
C ALA A 462 -20.16 17.81 6.56
N LEU A 463 -19.76 16.57 6.27
CA LEU A 463 -19.36 16.16 4.93
C LEU A 463 -20.52 16.19 3.95
N GLU A 464 -21.72 15.72 4.34
CA GLU A 464 -22.95 15.82 3.55
C GLU A 464 -23.23 17.28 3.18
N ARG A 465 -23.26 18.20 4.16
CA ARG A 465 -23.48 19.65 3.88
C ARG A 465 -22.44 20.23 2.92
N ARG A 466 -21.18 19.77 3.02
CA ARG A 466 -20.10 20.22 2.13
C ARG A 466 -20.31 19.72 0.70
N LEU A 467 -20.81 18.49 0.53
CA LEU A 467 -21.10 17.91 -0.77
C LEU A 467 -22.42 18.40 -1.38
N ASP A 468 -23.36 18.87 -0.57
CA ASP A 468 -24.59 19.55 -1.03
C ASP A 468 -24.33 20.98 -1.51
N ASP A 469 -23.18 21.58 -1.14
CA ASP A 469 -22.77 22.91 -1.61
C ASP A 469 -22.13 22.79 -3.01
N PRO A 470 -22.77 23.33 -4.08
CA PRO A 470 -22.24 23.26 -5.44
C PRO A 470 -20.96 24.07 -5.64
N ASP A 471 -20.71 25.06 -4.78
CA ASP A 471 -19.52 25.93 -4.87
C ASP A 471 -18.32 25.36 -4.10
N SER A 472 -18.51 24.27 -3.36
CA SER A 472 -17.41 23.64 -2.60
C SER A 472 -16.40 22.96 -3.54
N ASP A 473 -15.11 23.07 -3.20
CA ASP A 473 -14.05 22.38 -3.93
C ASP A 473 -14.23 20.86 -3.93
N ALA A 474 -14.74 20.30 -2.83
CA ALA A 474 -15.02 18.86 -2.73
C ALA A 474 -16.04 18.41 -3.78
N THR A 475 -17.14 19.12 -3.92
CA THR A 475 -18.19 18.85 -4.92
C THR A 475 -17.64 18.99 -6.33
N ALA A 476 -16.93 20.09 -6.62
CA ALA A 476 -16.34 20.35 -7.93
C ALA A 476 -15.33 19.27 -8.33
N VAL A 477 -14.43 18.86 -7.43
CA VAL A 477 -13.44 17.80 -7.64
C VAL A 477 -14.14 16.45 -7.88
N LEU A 478 -15.09 16.10 -7.02
CA LEU A 478 -15.80 14.81 -7.13
C LEU A 478 -16.57 14.70 -8.45
N MET A 479 -17.25 15.78 -8.88
CA MET A 479 -17.99 15.80 -10.13
C MET A 479 -17.07 15.69 -11.35
N ALA A 480 -15.94 16.44 -11.36
CA ALA A 480 -14.98 16.39 -12.47
C ALA A 480 -14.36 14.99 -12.61
N LEU A 481 -13.93 14.37 -11.50
CA LEU A 481 -13.31 13.04 -11.51
C LEU A 481 -14.32 11.94 -11.83
N ARG A 482 -15.57 12.06 -11.36
CA ARG A 482 -16.65 11.14 -11.75
C ARG A 482 -16.86 11.15 -13.26
N HIS A 483 -16.94 12.32 -13.86
CA HIS A 483 -17.07 12.46 -15.32
C HIS A 483 -15.87 11.84 -16.05
N ALA A 484 -14.65 12.11 -15.58
CA ALA A 484 -13.43 11.53 -16.17
C ALA A 484 -13.39 10.00 -16.08
N LEU A 485 -13.82 9.42 -14.96
CA LEU A 485 -13.90 7.96 -14.81
C LEU A 485 -14.94 7.34 -15.72
N THR A 486 -16.11 7.99 -15.90
CA THR A 486 -17.13 7.53 -16.86
C THR A 486 -16.57 7.52 -18.28
N LEU A 487 -15.90 8.59 -18.71
CA LEU A 487 -15.25 8.65 -20.02
C LEU A 487 -14.14 7.60 -20.18
N ARG A 488 -13.31 7.40 -19.11
CA ARG A 488 -12.25 6.38 -19.13
C ARG A 488 -12.81 4.99 -19.38
N ALA A 489 -13.91 4.63 -18.74
CA ALA A 489 -14.57 3.33 -18.91
C ALA A 489 -15.07 3.09 -20.35
N GLU A 490 -15.44 4.16 -21.07
CA GLU A 490 -15.90 4.10 -22.46
C GLU A 490 -14.75 4.07 -23.49
N LEU A 491 -13.51 4.33 -23.08
CA LEU A 491 -12.34 4.45 -23.95
C LEU A 491 -11.42 3.22 -23.84
N PRO A 492 -11.48 2.24 -24.78
CA PRO A 492 -10.64 1.05 -24.74
C PRO A 492 -9.14 1.37 -24.70
N ALA A 493 -8.70 2.47 -25.31
CA ALA A 493 -7.31 2.92 -25.30
C ALA A 493 -6.79 3.25 -23.87
N LEU A 494 -7.67 3.43 -22.89
CA LEU A 494 -7.31 3.69 -21.49
C LEU A 494 -7.44 2.45 -20.59
N HIS A 495 -7.50 1.26 -21.20
CA HIS A 495 -7.44 -0.01 -20.46
C HIS A 495 -6.15 -0.09 -19.62
N PRO A 496 -6.16 -0.71 -18.43
CA PRO A 496 -4.94 -0.87 -17.61
C PRO A 496 -3.75 -1.49 -18.34
N ASP A 497 -3.99 -2.36 -19.29
CA ASP A 497 -2.96 -3.04 -20.11
C ASP A 497 -2.61 -2.28 -21.40
N SER A 498 -2.96 -1.00 -21.50
CA SER A 498 -2.64 -0.18 -22.67
C SER A 498 -1.14 0.08 -22.82
N VAL A 499 -0.71 0.39 -24.04
CA VAL A 499 0.65 0.82 -24.34
C VAL A 499 0.71 2.33 -24.32
N LEU A 500 1.75 2.88 -23.70
CA LEU A 500 2.00 4.31 -23.56
C LEU A 500 3.13 4.76 -24.50
N ASP A 501 2.86 5.77 -25.32
CA ASP A 501 3.86 6.51 -26.06
C ASP A 501 3.89 7.97 -25.60
N VAL A 502 5.06 8.50 -25.29
CA VAL A 502 5.27 9.91 -24.99
C VAL A 502 5.70 10.62 -26.26
N LEU A 503 4.89 11.56 -26.71
CA LEU A 503 5.16 12.30 -27.94
C LEU A 503 6.04 13.52 -27.64
N SER A 504 7.08 13.71 -28.46
CA SER A 504 7.99 14.85 -28.33
C SER A 504 7.28 16.16 -28.66
N VAL A 505 7.49 17.17 -27.82
CA VAL A 505 7.00 18.54 -28.03
C VAL A 505 8.11 19.53 -27.69
N ASP A 506 8.16 20.64 -28.41
CA ASP A 506 9.18 21.70 -28.24
C ASP A 506 8.95 22.59 -26.98
N ARG A 507 8.16 22.09 -26.02
CA ARG A 507 7.80 22.84 -24.82
C ARG A 507 7.98 21.98 -23.56
N VAL A 508 8.76 22.49 -22.64
CA VAL A 508 9.08 21.82 -21.37
C VAL A 508 7.92 21.77 -20.36
N ASP A 509 6.88 22.58 -20.58
CA ASP A 509 5.70 22.69 -19.73
C ASP A 509 4.53 21.80 -20.19
N ARG A 510 4.76 20.88 -21.12
CA ARG A 510 3.72 20.01 -21.69
C ARG A 510 4.06 18.53 -21.58
N VAL A 511 3.03 17.75 -21.36
CA VAL A 511 3.03 16.29 -21.50
C VAL A 511 2.03 15.95 -22.61
N VAL A 512 2.48 15.21 -23.62
CA VAL A 512 1.62 14.70 -24.71
C VAL A 512 1.76 13.21 -24.80
N LEU A 513 0.67 12.50 -24.57
CA LEU A 513 0.63 11.05 -24.48
C LEU A 513 -0.26 10.48 -25.59
N ARG A 514 0.12 9.31 -26.07
CA ARG A 514 -0.72 8.43 -26.87
C ARG A 514 -0.85 7.09 -26.16
N CYS A 515 -2.09 6.71 -25.86
CA CYS A 515 -2.39 5.39 -25.33
C CYS A 515 -3.05 4.55 -26.42
N SER A 516 -2.72 3.27 -26.47
CA SER A 516 -3.34 2.34 -27.42
C SER A 516 -3.56 0.97 -26.78
N HIS A 517 -4.68 0.34 -27.08
CA HIS A 517 -5.03 -1.00 -26.64
C HIS A 517 -5.86 -1.72 -27.71
N GLN A 518 -5.44 -2.94 -28.11
CA GLN A 518 -6.15 -3.81 -29.06
C GLN A 518 -6.59 -3.10 -30.35
N GLY A 519 -5.76 -2.17 -30.87
CA GLY A 519 -6.02 -1.46 -32.14
C GLY A 519 -6.88 -0.20 -32.02
N HIS A 520 -7.23 0.21 -30.77
CA HIS A 520 -7.87 1.48 -30.46
C HIS A 520 -6.85 2.55 -30.08
#